data_dd0abc3812957b90913e2ac654e9c291
#
_entry.id   dd0abc3812957b90913e2ac654e9c291
#
_cell.length_a   1.000
_cell.length_b   1.000
_cell.length_c   1.000
_cell.angle_alpha   90.00
_cell.angle_beta   90.00
_cell.angle_gamma   90.00
#
_symmetry.space_group_name_H-M   'P 1'
#
loop_
_entity.id
_entity.type
_entity.pdbx_description
1 polymer ?
#
loop_
_entity_poly.entity_id
_entity_poly.type
_entity_poly.pdbx_seq_one_letter_code
_entity_poly.pdbx_strand_id
1 'polypeptide(L)'
;MSKYTTILMDVESMFASPSWLLDNISAYPSNYMVPSQKSEFVKIEVLPLNEDTSYGRAGITGKIIIQVYTKANQGTKRLMEIADLLDNILQNKHLTSGTRTQASSLSILGIDRDNPELFRGDYSVDFNYYN
;
A
#
# COMPACT_ATOMS: atom_id res chain seq x y z
N MET A 1 -13.24 -19.18 -0.32
CA MET A 1 -12.41 -18.11 -0.89
C MET A 1 -10.97 -18.30 -0.43
N SER A 2 -10.03 -18.09 -1.29
CA SER A 2 -8.64 -18.29 -0.91
C SER A 2 -8.13 -17.13 -0.03
N LYS A 3 -7.23 -17.49 0.88
CA LYS A 3 -6.67 -16.53 1.85
C LYS A 3 -5.90 -15.38 1.21
N TYR A 4 -5.15 -15.67 0.15
CA TYR A 4 -4.35 -14.63 -0.52
C TYR A 4 -5.24 -13.59 -1.20
N THR A 5 -6.26 -14.04 -1.90
CA THR A 5 -7.22 -13.14 -2.53
C THR A 5 -7.97 -12.31 -1.49
N THR A 6 -8.31 -12.91 -0.36
CA THR A 6 -9.00 -12.21 0.72
C THR A 6 -8.15 -11.08 1.27
N ILE A 7 -6.87 -11.33 1.51
CA ILE A 7 -5.94 -10.29 1.99
C ILE A 7 -5.84 -9.16 0.98
N LEU A 8 -5.64 -9.48 -0.29
CA LEU A 8 -5.53 -8.47 -1.33
C LEU A 8 -6.79 -7.62 -1.44
N MET A 9 -7.96 -8.26 -1.41
CA MET A 9 -9.23 -7.54 -1.48
C MET A 9 -9.47 -6.65 -0.26
N ASP A 10 -9.06 -7.11 0.93
CA ASP A 10 -9.11 -6.30 2.14
C ASP A 10 -8.31 -5.01 1.98
N VAL A 11 -7.08 -5.13 1.49
CA VAL A 11 -6.20 -3.98 1.30
C VAL A 11 -6.77 -3.05 0.23
N GLU A 12 -7.15 -3.59 -0.93
CA GLU A 12 -7.67 -2.77 -2.03
C GLU A 12 -8.95 -2.04 -1.65
N SER A 13 -9.79 -2.64 -0.81
CA SER A 13 -11.05 -1.99 -0.40
C SER A 13 -10.82 -0.71 0.40
N MET A 14 -9.68 -0.57 1.07
CA MET A 14 -9.37 0.64 1.83
C MET A 14 -9.16 1.85 0.91
N PHE A 15 -8.76 1.62 -0.33
CA PHE A 15 -8.59 2.69 -1.32
C PHE A 15 -9.92 3.14 -1.93
N ALA A 16 -11.02 2.48 -1.60
CA ALA A 16 -12.35 2.93 -1.93
C ALA A 16 -13.01 3.73 -0.79
N SER A 17 -12.30 3.94 0.33
CA SER A 17 -12.85 4.67 1.48
C SER A 17 -13.01 6.15 1.13
N PRO A 18 -14.03 6.83 1.72
CA PRO A 18 -14.23 8.25 1.45
C PRO A 18 -13.03 9.12 1.78
N SER A 19 -12.30 8.81 2.84
CA SER A 19 -11.13 9.60 3.23
C SER A 19 -10.01 9.56 2.18
N TRP A 20 -9.84 8.43 1.50
CA TRP A 20 -8.85 8.33 0.41
C TRP A 20 -9.35 9.03 -0.86
N LEU A 21 -10.61 8.80 -1.20
CA LEU A 21 -11.19 9.34 -2.43
C LEU A 21 -11.24 10.87 -2.49
N LEU A 22 -11.28 11.53 -1.32
CA LEU A 22 -11.30 13.00 -1.26
C LEU A 22 -10.09 13.63 -1.93
N ASP A 23 -8.94 12.98 -1.89
CA ASP A 23 -7.71 13.53 -2.46
C ASP A 23 -7.48 13.14 -3.90
N ASN A 24 -8.35 12.30 -4.45
CA ASN A 24 -8.36 11.95 -5.87
C ASN A 24 -7.01 11.39 -6.37
N ILE A 25 -6.34 10.61 -5.53
CA ILE A 25 -5.07 9.98 -5.88
C ILE A 25 -5.35 8.60 -6.47
N SER A 26 -4.87 8.35 -7.68
CA SER A 26 -5.08 7.06 -8.34
C SER A 26 -4.27 5.95 -7.67
N ALA A 27 -4.90 4.81 -7.44
CA ALA A 27 -4.26 3.63 -6.88
C ALA A 27 -4.33 2.48 -7.89
N TYR A 28 -3.18 1.87 -8.18
CA TYR A 28 -3.07 0.80 -9.17
C TYR A 28 -2.47 -0.46 -8.56
N PRO A 29 -2.79 -1.65 -9.09
CA PRO A 29 -2.03 -2.85 -8.74
C PRO A 29 -0.56 -2.72 -9.14
N SER A 30 0.32 -3.42 -8.43
CA SER A 30 1.78 -3.28 -8.62
C SER A 30 2.25 -3.62 -10.04
N ASN A 31 1.54 -4.52 -10.72
CA ASN A 31 1.89 -4.94 -12.07
C ASN A 31 1.16 -4.16 -13.17
N TYR A 32 0.46 -3.10 -12.81
CA TYR A 32 -0.31 -2.30 -13.76
C TYR A 32 0.60 -1.27 -14.44
N MET A 33 0.42 -1.09 -15.75
CA MET A 33 1.12 -0.06 -16.49
C MET A 33 0.39 1.26 -16.37
N VAL A 34 0.99 2.19 -15.61
CA VAL A 34 0.37 3.49 -15.34
C VAL A 34 0.47 4.37 -16.58
N PRO A 35 -0.59 5.10 -16.95
CA PRO A 35 -0.52 6.06 -18.05
C PRO A 35 0.61 7.07 -17.86
N SER A 36 1.34 7.37 -18.93
CA SER A 36 2.55 8.20 -18.87
C SER A 36 2.30 9.63 -18.39
N GLN A 37 1.09 10.13 -18.55
CA GLN A 37 0.72 11.48 -18.11
C GLN A 37 0.42 11.58 -16.61
N LYS A 38 0.37 10.47 -15.90
CA LYS A 38 0.14 10.50 -14.45
C LYS A 38 1.42 10.92 -13.75
N SER A 39 1.33 11.95 -12.92
CA SER A 39 2.47 12.45 -12.13
C SER A 39 2.30 12.22 -10.62
N GLU A 40 1.13 11.72 -10.20
CA GLU A 40 0.87 11.44 -8.78
C GLU A 40 -0.05 10.22 -8.70
N PHE A 41 0.47 9.15 -8.12
CA PHE A 41 -0.28 7.91 -7.99
C PHE A 41 0.41 6.99 -6.99
N VAL A 42 -0.29 5.93 -6.59
CA VAL A 42 0.30 4.87 -5.76
C VAL A 42 0.10 3.52 -6.44
N LYS A 43 1.01 2.58 -6.17
CA LYS A 43 0.88 1.19 -6.57
C LYS A 43 0.81 0.32 -5.33
N ILE A 44 -0.11 -0.64 -5.33
CA ILE A 44 -0.39 -1.51 -4.20
C ILE A 44 0.26 -2.87 -4.42
N GLU A 45 1.09 -3.30 -3.47
CA GLU A 45 1.69 -4.62 -3.48
C GLU A 45 1.49 -5.29 -2.13
N VAL A 46 1.04 -6.54 -2.15
CA VAL A 46 0.88 -7.34 -0.95
C VAL A 46 1.85 -8.51 -1.03
N LEU A 47 2.74 -8.61 -0.04
CA LEU A 47 3.77 -9.64 0.02
C LEU A 47 3.52 -10.56 1.20
N PRO A 48 2.91 -11.75 0.99
CA PRO A 48 2.86 -12.77 2.03
C PRO A 48 4.27 -13.33 2.24
N LEU A 49 4.77 -13.31 3.46
CA LEU A 49 6.14 -13.71 3.74
C LEU A 49 6.22 -15.04 4.50
N ASN A 50 5.33 -15.24 5.46
CA ASN A 50 5.34 -16.45 6.29
C ASN A 50 3.94 -17.00 6.45
N GLU A 51 3.82 -18.31 6.40
CA GLU A 51 2.58 -19.02 6.73
C GLU A 51 2.78 -19.81 8.02
N ASP A 52 1.82 -19.70 8.92
CA ASP A 52 1.79 -20.46 10.15
C ASP A 52 0.52 -21.30 10.19
N THR A 53 0.69 -22.62 10.34
CA THR A 53 -0.42 -23.57 10.41
C THR A 53 -0.55 -24.17 11.80
N SER A 54 0.07 -23.57 12.81
CA SER A 54 0.03 -24.06 14.18
C SER A 54 -1.40 -24.10 14.72
N TYR A 55 -1.69 -25.11 15.54
CA TYR A 55 -2.97 -25.28 16.22
C TYR A 55 -4.17 -25.36 15.26
N GLY A 56 -3.95 -25.85 14.06
CA GLY A 56 -5.03 -26.02 13.08
C GLY A 56 -5.53 -24.73 12.46
N ARG A 57 -4.84 -23.61 12.69
CA ARG A 57 -5.16 -22.33 12.08
C ARG A 57 -4.16 -22.02 10.98
N ALA A 58 -4.67 -21.53 9.86
CA ALA A 58 -3.82 -20.97 8.83
C ALA A 58 -3.63 -19.49 9.10
N GLY A 59 -2.39 -19.08 9.31
CA GLY A 59 -2.04 -17.68 9.52
C GLY A 59 -1.01 -17.24 8.49
N ILE A 60 -1.12 -16.00 8.04
CA ILE A 60 -0.17 -15.41 7.11
C ILE A 60 0.31 -14.11 7.71
N THR A 61 1.63 -13.90 7.71
CA THR A 61 2.22 -12.61 8.02
C THR A 61 2.99 -12.11 6.81
N GLY A 62 3.05 -10.81 6.64
CA GLY A 62 3.76 -10.25 5.50
C GLY A 62 3.78 -8.74 5.55
N LYS A 63 3.99 -8.15 4.38
CA LYS A 63 4.06 -6.70 4.22
C LYS A 63 3.11 -6.23 3.14
N ILE A 64 2.51 -5.07 3.39
CA ILE A 64 1.81 -4.30 2.38
C ILE A 64 2.75 -3.17 2.01
N ILE A 65 3.12 -3.09 0.74
CA ILE A 65 4.00 -2.04 0.24
C ILE A 65 3.22 -1.17 -0.72
N ILE A 66 3.16 0.11 -0.41
CA ILE A 66 2.51 1.09 -1.27
C ILE A 66 3.62 1.95 -1.86
N GLN A 67 3.85 1.79 -3.15
CA GLN A 67 4.81 2.60 -3.88
C GLN A 67 4.15 3.93 -4.18
N VAL A 68 4.70 5.02 -3.64
CA VAL A 68 4.14 6.36 -3.79
C VAL A 68 4.98 7.13 -4.80
N TYR A 69 4.31 7.65 -5.83
CA TYR A 69 4.97 8.43 -6.87
C TYR A 69 4.41 9.85 -6.87
N THR A 70 5.30 10.81 -6.87
CA THR A 70 4.95 12.22 -6.96
C THR A 70 5.81 12.86 -8.04
N LYS A 71 5.48 14.10 -8.41
CA LYS A 71 6.24 14.82 -9.43
C LYS A 71 7.62 15.17 -8.91
N ALA A 72 8.65 14.94 -9.72
CA ALA A 72 10.02 15.27 -9.38
C ALA A 72 10.22 16.79 -9.24
N ASN A 73 11.27 17.18 -8.52
CA ASN A 73 11.66 18.59 -8.33
C ASN A 73 10.67 19.42 -7.52
N GLN A 74 9.79 18.77 -6.74
CA GLN A 74 8.85 19.46 -5.85
C GLN A 74 9.14 19.19 -4.37
N GLY A 75 10.28 18.54 -4.07
CA GLY A 75 10.60 18.17 -2.70
C GLY A 75 9.81 16.96 -2.22
N THR A 76 9.91 16.68 -0.94
CA THR A 76 9.32 15.47 -0.34
C THR A 76 7.99 15.71 0.36
N LYS A 77 7.56 16.95 0.47
CA LYS A 77 6.36 17.29 1.24
C LYS A 77 5.12 16.54 0.73
N ARG A 78 4.92 16.54 -0.58
CA ARG A 78 3.74 15.86 -1.15
C ARG A 78 3.77 14.37 -0.90
N LEU A 79 4.95 13.75 -1.00
CA LEU A 79 5.10 12.33 -0.73
C LEU A 79 4.77 12.02 0.73
N MET A 80 5.21 12.85 1.65
CA MET A 80 4.89 12.68 3.07
C MET A 80 3.41 12.91 3.36
N GLU A 81 2.79 13.87 2.69
CA GLU A 81 1.34 14.07 2.82
C GLU A 81 0.55 12.84 2.38
N ILE A 82 0.97 12.20 1.28
CA ILE A 82 0.33 10.98 0.82
C ILE A 82 0.55 9.84 1.82
N ALA A 83 1.74 9.75 2.41
CA ALA A 83 2.01 8.77 3.46
C ALA A 83 1.10 8.98 4.68
N ASP A 84 0.83 10.22 5.06
CA ASP A 84 -0.11 10.51 6.14
C ASP A 84 -1.53 10.06 5.79
N LEU A 85 -1.95 10.23 4.54
CA LEU A 85 -3.24 9.73 4.08
C LEU A 85 -3.30 8.20 4.13
N LEU A 86 -2.20 7.53 3.78
CA LEU A 86 -2.11 6.08 3.86
C LEU A 86 -2.22 5.59 5.31
N ASP A 87 -1.63 6.33 6.26
CA ASP A 87 -1.77 5.99 7.68
C ASP A 87 -3.24 5.98 8.12
N ASN A 88 -4.04 6.90 7.59
CA ASN A 88 -5.45 6.96 7.94
C ASN A 88 -6.24 5.72 7.51
N ILE A 89 -5.80 5.04 6.48
CA ILE A 89 -6.52 3.87 5.96
C ILE A 89 -5.82 2.54 6.24
N LEU A 90 -4.53 2.54 6.50
CA LEU A 90 -3.77 1.28 6.60
C LEU A 90 -3.06 1.05 7.93
N GLN A 91 -2.71 2.09 8.68
CA GLN A 91 -1.93 1.90 9.90
C GLN A 91 -2.78 1.41 11.06
N ASN A 92 -2.37 0.32 11.69
CA ASN A 92 -3.01 -0.24 12.88
C ASN A 92 -4.52 -0.46 12.70
N LYS A 93 -4.90 -1.08 11.59
CA LYS A 93 -6.31 -1.29 11.24
C LYS A 93 -6.70 -2.76 11.30
N HIS A 94 -7.98 -2.98 11.57
CA HIS A 94 -8.64 -4.26 11.35
C HIS A 94 -9.45 -4.15 10.07
N LEU A 95 -9.03 -4.86 9.03
CA LEU A 95 -9.71 -4.82 7.75
C LEU A 95 -10.89 -5.79 7.74
N THR A 96 -11.76 -5.62 6.75
CA THR A 96 -13.11 -6.22 6.75
C THR A 96 -13.13 -7.74 6.93
N SER A 97 -12.20 -8.44 6.29
CA SER A 97 -12.22 -9.91 6.27
C SER A 97 -11.18 -10.54 7.20
N GLY A 98 -10.59 -9.76 8.10
CA GLY A 98 -9.71 -10.30 9.13
C GLY A 98 -8.24 -9.96 9.01
N THR A 99 -7.83 -9.24 7.98
CA THR A 99 -6.46 -8.76 7.86
C THR A 99 -6.23 -7.65 8.90
N ARG A 100 -5.15 -7.76 9.65
CA ARG A 100 -4.77 -6.76 10.65
C ARG A 100 -3.46 -6.12 10.25
N THR A 101 -3.40 -4.81 10.28
CA THR A 101 -2.19 -4.06 9.95
C THR A 101 -1.56 -3.48 11.21
N GLN A 102 -0.27 -3.22 11.13
CA GLN A 102 0.52 -2.72 12.25
C GLN A 102 1.08 -1.35 11.93
N ALA A 103 2.13 -0.94 12.63
CA ALA A 103 2.74 0.36 12.43
C ALA A 103 3.37 0.47 11.05
N SER A 104 3.31 1.66 10.48
CA SER A 104 3.84 1.95 9.15
C SER A 104 5.29 2.44 9.20
N SER A 105 5.96 2.35 8.07
CA SER A 105 7.24 3.01 7.85
C SER A 105 7.30 3.57 6.43
N LEU A 106 8.10 4.60 6.24
CA LEU A 106 8.26 5.26 4.95
C LEU A 106 9.73 5.33 4.59
N SER A 107 10.08 4.85 3.40
CA SER A 107 11.42 4.97 2.84
C SER A 107 11.37 5.87 1.61
N ILE A 108 12.14 6.94 1.63
CA ILE A 108 12.22 7.86 0.49
C ILE A 108 13.35 7.40 -0.40
N LEU A 109 13.02 7.01 -1.64
CA LEU A 109 13.99 6.43 -2.56
C LEU A 109 14.62 7.44 -3.51
N GLY A 110 13.94 8.57 -3.76
CA GLY A 110 14.44 9.59 -4.66
C GLY A 110 13.81 9.51 -6.04
N ILE A 111 14.53 10.00 -7.03
CA ILE A 111 14.04 10.04 -8.42
C ILE A 111 13.91 8.63 -8.95
N ASP A 112 12.78 8.33 -9.60
CA ASP A 112 12.51 7.01 -10.16
C ASP A 112 13.46 6.73 -11.33
N ARG A 113 14.02 5.50 -11.35
CA ARG A 113 14.98 5.11 -12.39
C ARG A 113 14.36 5.00 -13.77
N ASP A 114 13.10 4.53 -13.81
CA ASP A 114 12.41 4.28 -15.07
C ASP A 114 11.77 5.54 -15.63
N ASN A 115 11.48 6.51 -14.77
CA ASN A 115 10.89 7.78 -15.19
C ASN A 115 11.43 8.91 -14.31
N PRO A 116 12.46 9.66 -14.81
CA PRO A 116 13.08 10.72 -13.99
C PRO A 116 12.17 11.90 -13.69
N GLU A 117 10.99 11.98 -14.28
CA GLU A 117 10.00 13.00 -13.95
C GLU A 117 9.26 12.70 -12.66
N LEU A 118 9.45 11.49 -12.10
CA LEU A 118 8.78 11.05 -10.88
C LEU A 118 9.76 10.90 -9.73
N PHE A 119 9.27 11.21 -8.54
CA PHE A 119 9.94 11.00 -7.28
C PHE A 119 9.21 9.89 -6.54
N ARG A 120 9.95 8.97 -5.94
CA ARG A 120 9.37 7.74 -5.38
C ARG A 120 9.70 7.54 -3.91
N GLY A 121 8.73 7.05 -3.16
CA GLY A 121 8.93 6.52 -1.83
C GLY A 121 8.13 5.25 -1.65
N ASP A 122 8.56 4.40 -0.73
CA ASP A 122 7.84 3.18 -0.39
C ASP A 122 7.27 3.31 1.03
N TYR A 123 5.96 3.28 1.11
CA TYR A 123 5.23 3.16 2.36
C TYR A 123 5.00 1.69 2.62
N SER A 124 5.32 1.22 3.82
CA SER A 124 5.11 -0.19 4.14
C SER A 124 4.46 -0.34 5.50
N VAL A 125 3.67 -1.39 5.63
CA VAL A 125 3.03 -1.75 6.88
C VAL A 125 3.02 -3.28 6.96
N ASP A 126 3.37 -3.80 8.14
CA ASP A 126 3.29 -5.23 8.38
C ASP A 126 1.85 -5.63 8.61
N PHE A 127 1.49 -6.84 8.18
CA PHE A 127 0.15 -7.35 8.40
C PHE A 127 0.20 -8.79 8.91
N ASN A 128 -0.90 -9.19 9.55
CA ASN A 128 -1.18 -10.59 9.80
C ASN A 128 -2.64 -10.90 9.44
N TYR A 129 -2.87 -12.13 9.07
CA TYR A 129 -4.18 -12.62 8.70
C TYR A 129 -4.35 -14.02 9.28
N TYR A 130 -5.43 -14.23 10.03
CA TYR A 130 -5.76 -15.55 10.58
C TYR A 130 -7.14 -15.96 10.11
N ASN A 131 -7.17 -17.13 9.54
CA ASN A 131 -8.40 -17.72 9.05
C ASN A 131 -9.24 -18.31 10.18
#